data_ee4d3bae80de123771ab73036be9334b
#
_entry.id   ee4d3bae80de123771ab73036be9334b
#
_cell.length_a   1.000
_cell.length_b   1.000
_cell.length_c   1.000
_cell.angle_alpha   90.00
_cell.angle_beta   90.00
_cell.angle_gamma   90.00
#
_symmetry.space_group_name_H-M   'P 1'
#
loop_
_entity.id
_entity.type
_entity.pdbx_description
1 polymer ?
#
loop_
_entity_poly.entity_id
_entity_poly.type
_entity_poly.pdbx_seq_one_letter_code
_entity_poly.pdbx_strand_id
1 'polypeptide(L)'
;MPHRSRLSILLLDLPPESHAAGTAFWAGATGRTATPDPTDADWASLGSLADGFHLEVQRTGEGTPPRWHVDIETDDIPAEVARLEALGATRHRDMGSFWQLLDPAGLVFCVVGIQTGDAFDRYAVTWP
;
A
#
# COMPACT_ATOMS: atom_id res chain seq x y z
N MET A 1 21.86 9.47 6.99
CA MET A 1 21.42 8.55 8.07
C MET A 1 20.83 7.30 7.46
N PRO A 2 21.18 6.12 7.96
CA PRO A 2 20.55 4.90 7.49
C PRO A 2 19.05 4.90 7.81
N HIS A 3 18.28 4.29 6.96
CA HIS A 3 16.86 4.03 7.19
C HIS A 3 16.49 2.66 6.65
N ARG A 4 15.30 2.20 6.97
CA ARG A 4 14.82 0.88 6.56
C ARG A 4 13.50 0.98 5.84
N SER A 5 13.28 0.09 4.90
CA SER A 5 12.01 0.00 4.19
C SER A 5 11.75 -1.41 3.64
N ARG A 6 10.48 -1.66 3.28
CA ARG A 6 10.05 -2.91 2.63
C ARG A 6 8.68 -2.75 1.99
N LEU A 7 8.37 -3.61 1.01
CA LEU A 7 6.98 -3.78 0.57
C LEU A 7 6.17 -4.45 1.69
N SER A 8 5.03 -3.89 2.04
CA SER A 8 4.22 -4.37 3.15
C SER A 8 2.82 -4.82 2.77
N ILE A 9 2.19 -4.15 1.81
CA ILE A 9 0.79 -4.35 1.47
C ILE A 9 0.62 -4.29 -0.05
N LEU A 10 -0.14 -5.25 -0.59
CA LEU A 10 -0.72 -5.16 -1.91
C LEU A 10 -2.16 -4.68 -1.76
N LEU A 11 -2.50 -3.58 -2.41
CA LEU A 11 -3.80 -2.95 -2.32
C LEU A 11 -4.56 -3.08 -3.62
N LEU A 12 -5.84 -3.38 -3.48
CA LEU A 12 -6.82 -3.32 -4.54
C LEU A 12 -7.60 -2.02 -4.38
N ASP A 13 -7.36 -1.06 -5.27
CA ASP A 13 -8.05 0.22 -5.28
C ASP A 13 -9.30 0.12 -6.13
N LEU A 14 -10.46 0.30 -5.51
CA LEU A 14 -11.76 0.19 -6.18
C LEU A 14 -12.59 1.45 -5.96
N PRO A 15 -13.10 2.08 -7.04
CA PRO A 15 -14.02 3.20 -6.90
C PRO A 15 -15.38 2.72 -6.35
N PRO A 16 -16.24 3.65 -5.87
CA PRO A 16 -17.50 3.29 -5.19
C PRO A 16 -18.40 2.36 -6.02
N GLU A 17 -18.50 2.58 -7.32
CA GLU A 17 -19.39 1.80 -8.20
C GLU A 17 -18.99 0.33 -8.37
N SER A 18 -17.74 -0.02 -8.11
CA SER A 18 -17.23 -1.39 -8.25
C SER A 18 -16.68 -1.97 -6.94
N HIS A 19 -16.68 -1.19 -5.86
CA HIS A 19 -16.06 -1.59 -4.60
C HIS A 19 -16.68 -2.87 -4.01
N ALA A 20 -18.00 -2.93 -3.90
CA ALA A 20 -18.66 -4.07 -3.29
C ALA A 20 -18.46 -5.36 -4.12
N ALA A 21 -18.67 -5.27 -5.43
CA ALA A 21 -18.52 -6.41 -6.33
C ALA A 21 -17.06 -6.88 -6.42
N GLY A 22 -16.12 -5.96 -6.52
CA GLY A 22 -14.70 -6.28 -6.58
C GLY A 22 -14.18 -6.91 -5.29
N THR A 23 -14.59 -6.37 -4.14
CA THR A 23 -14.22 -6.93 -2.84
C THR A 23 -14.76 -8.36 -2.69
N ALA A 24 -16.03 -8.58 -3.04
CA ALA A 24 -16.64 -9.91 -2.98
C ALA A 24 -15.94 -10.91 -3.91
N PHE A 25 -15.59 -10.46 -5.12
CA PHE A 25 -14.87 -11.31 -6.08
C PHE A 25 -13.52 -11.76 -5.54
N TRP A 26 -12.70 -10.82 -5.05
CA TRP A 26 -11.36 -11.17 -4.58
C TRP A 26 -11.37 -11.93 -3.25
N ALA A 27 -12.35 -11.68 -2.39
CA ALA A 27 -12.59 -12.53 -1.21
C ALA A 27 -12.88 -13.97 -1.63
N GLY A 28 -13.79 -14.16 -2.57
CA GLY A 28 -14.12 -15.49 -3.10
C GLY A 28 -12.98 -16.15 -3.85
N ALA A 29 -12.30 -15.42 -4.72
CA ALA A 29 -11.18 -15.94 -5.51
C ALA A 29 -10.01 -16.40 -4.64
N THR A 30 -9.79 -15.75 -3.50
CA THR A 30 -8.70 -16.07 -2.57
C THR A 30 -9.13 -17.00 -1.43
N GLY A 31 -10.42 -17.32 -1.32
CA GLY A 31 -10.96 -18.09 -0.19
C GLY A 31 -10.88 -17.35 1.14
N ARG A 32 -10.94 -16.02 1.12
CA ARG A 32 -10.78 -15.16 2.29
C ARG A 32 -12.04 -14.39 2.59
N THR A 33 -12.11 -13.87 3.81
CA THR A 33 -13.21 -13.01 4.26
C THR A 33 -12.68 -11.59 4.39
N ALA A 34 -13.38 -10.62 3.80
CA ALA A 34 -13.03 -9.22 3.96
C ALA A 34 -13.39 -8.75 5.38
N THR A 35 -12.41 -8.19 6.08
CA THR A 35 -12.59 -7.63 7.42
C THR A 35 -12.47 -6.11 7.33
N PRO A 36 -13.56 -5.35 7.52
CA PRO A 36 -13.51 -3.89 7.49
C PRO A 36 -12.60 -3.34 8.59
N ASP A 37 -11.90 -2.25 8.27
CA ASP A 37 -11.12 -1.53 9.27
C ASP A 37 -12.08 -0.81 10.23
N PRO A 38 -11.91 -0.94 11.55
CA PRO A 38 -12.82 -0.33 12.53
C PRO A 38 -12.74 1.20 12.56
N THR A 39 -11.67 1.79 12.02
CA THR A 39 -11.44 3.25 12.06
C THR A 39 -11.50 3.91 10.69
N ASP A 40 -11.55 3.15 9.60
CA ASP A 40 -11.59 3.65 8.23
C ASP A 40 -12.56 2.83 7.40
N ALA A 41 -13.72 3.43 7.10
CA ALA A 41 -14.78 2.78 6.32
C ALA A 41 -14.37 2.48 4.86
N ASP A 42 -13.33 3.11 4.35
CA ASP A 42 -12.84 2.90 2.98
C ASP A 42 -11.84 1.75 2.88
N TRP A 43 -11.52 1.12 4.01
CA TRP A 43 -10.45 0.13 4.09
C TRP A 43 -10.95 -1.21 4.61
N ALA A 44 -10.49 -2.30 4.00
CA ALA A 44 -10.75 -3.65 4.48
C ALA A 44 -9.54 -4.55 4.23
N SER A 45 -9.35 -5.52 5.11
CA SER A 45 -8.28 -6.51 4.98
C SER A 45 -8.83 -7.81 4.40
N LEU A 46 -8.09 -8.40 3.47
CA LEU A 46 -8.29 -9.77 2.98
C LEU A 46 -7.25 -10.74 3.57
N GLY A 47 -6.47 -10.28 4.57
CA GLY A 47 -5.53 -11.11 5.31
C GLY A 47 -4.13 -11.17 4.70
N SER A 48 -3.30 -12.06 5.24
CA SER A 48 -1.91 -12.20 4.83
C SER A 48 -1.76 -13.10 3.62
N LEU A 49 -1.00 -12.65 2.61
CA LEU A 49 -0.57 -13.47 1.48
C LEU A 49 0.70 -14.26 1.84
N ALA A 50 1.53 -13.67 2.69
CA ALA A 50 2.73 -14.27 3.27
C ALA A 50 2.97 -13.63 4.62
N ASP A 51 3.91 -14.15 5.43
CA ASP A 51 4.22 -13.55 6.72
C ASP A 51 4.60 -12.07 6.56
N GLY A 52 3.81 -11.19 7.17
CA GLY A 52 4.01 -9.75 7.12
C GLY A 52 3.71 -9.09 5.78
N PHE A 53 3.11 -9.79 4.83
CA PHE A 53 2.67 -9.20 3.56
C PHE A 53 1.17 -9.42 3.38
N HIS A 54 0.39 -8.32 3.32
CA HIS A 54 -1.07 -8.35 3.38
C HIS A 54 -1.70 -7.96 2.06
N LEU A 55 -2.89 -8.51 1.84
CA LEU A 55 -3.78 -8.11 0.77
C LEU A 55 -4.90 -7.26 1.37
N GLU A 56 -5.08 -6.05 0.88
CA GLU A 56 -6.11 -5.14 1.38
C GLU A 56 -6.88 -4.49 0.25
N VAL A 57 -8.06 -3.97 0.56
CA VAL A 57 -8.94 -3.26 -0.37
C VAL A 57 -9.12 -1.85 0.14
N GLN A 58 -8.98 -0.88 -0.76
CA GLN A 58 -9.27 0.53 -0.49
C GLN A 58 -10.35 1.03 -1.44
N ARG A 59 -11.39 1.67 -0.89
CA ARG A 59 -12.35 2.40 -1.71
C ARG A 59 -11.76 3.75 -2.06
N THR A 60 -11.61 3.98 -3.35
CA THR A 60 -11.12 5.26 -3.90
C THR A 60 -12.27 6.16 -4.29
N GLY A 61 -11.97 7.37 -4.75
CA GLY A 61 -12.98 8.34 -5.18
C GLY A 61 -13.68 7.96 -6.49
N GLU A 62 -14.82 8.59 -6.74
CA GLU A 62 -15.54 8.44 -7.99
C GLU A 62 -14.66 8.79 -9.20
N GLY A 63 -14.82 8.05 -10.28
CA GLY A 63 -14.10 8.28 -11.53
C GLY A 63 -12.67 7.77 -11.55
N THR A 64 -12.16 7.21 -10.44
CA THR A 64 -10.85 6.57 -10.44
C THR A 64 -10.96 5.18 -11.07
N PRO A 65 -10.04 4.78 -11.98
CA PRO A 65 -10.07 3.44 -12.50
C PRO A 65 -9.65 2.43 -11.44
N PRO A 66 -10.22 1.20 -11.45
CA PRO A 66 -9.71 0.13 -10.61
C PRO A 66 -8.23 -0.12 -10.89
N ARG A 67 -7.45 -0.35 -9.84
CA ARG A 67 -6.01 -0.61 -10.00
C ARG A 67 -5.47 -1.37 -8.80
N TRP A 68 -4.32 -1.99 -8.98
CA TRP A 68 -3.49 -2.49 -7.91
C TRP A 68 -2.42 -1.46 -7.58
N HIS A 69 -2.10 -1.28 -6.30
CA HIS A 69 -0.90 -0.56 -5.90
C HIS A 69 -0.24 -1.25 -4.71
N VAL A 70 1.00 -0.91 -4.43
CA VAL A 70 1.73 -1.43 -3.28
C VAL A 70 2.09 -0.30 -2.34
N ASP A 71 2.16 -0.62 -1.05
CA ASP A 71 2.74 0.25 -0.04
C ASP A 71 4.17 -0.19 0.27
N ILE A 72 5.07 0.77 0.32
CA ILE A 72 6.39 0.63 0.91
C ILE A 72 6.32 1.27 2.29
N GLU A 73 6.48 0.48 3.33
CA GLU A 73 6.59 1.01 4.69
C GLU A 73 8.04 1.33 5.02
N THR A 74 8.24 2.38 5.80
CA THR A 74 9.58 2.86 6.17
C THR A 74 9.57 3.50 7.55
N ASP A 75 10.74 3.50 8.19
CA ASP A 75 10.96 4.25 9.42
C ASP A 75 11.39 5.71 9.18
N ASP A 76 11.58 6.11 7.90
CA ASP A 76 11.94 7.49 7.54
C ASP A 76 11.39 7.82 6.15
N ILE A 77 10.20 8.40 6.11
CA ILE A 77 9.52 8.71 4.84
C ILE A 77 10.34 9.65 3.96
N PRO A 78 10.85 10.79 4.44
CA PRO A 78 11.65 11.67 3.59
C PRO A 78 12.89 11.00 3.00
N ALA A 79 13.60 10.20 3.78
CA ALA A 79 14.79 9.49 3.30
C ALA A 79 14.43 8.43 2.25
N GLU A 80 13.33 7.69 2.46
CA GLU A 80 12.89 6.69 1.49
C GLU A 80 12.41 7.33 0.19
N VAL A 81 11.64 8.41 0.27
CA VAL A 81 11.23 9.16 -0.94
C VAL A 81 12.45 9.61 -1.73
N ALA A 82 13.45 10.19 -1.07
CA ALA A 82 14.69 10.63 -1.75
C ALA A 82 15.43 9.45 -2.40
N ARG A 83 15.52 8.31 -1.70
CA ARG A 83 16.16 7.11 -2.25
C ARG A 83 15.44 6.62 -3.52
N LEU A 84 14.10 6.57 -3.47
CA LEU A 84 13.29 6.10 -4.60
C LEU A 84 13.33 7.08 -5.78
N GLU A 85 13.36 8.38 -5.51
CA GLU A 85 13.56 9.39 -6.56
C GLU A 85 14.92 9.20 -7.28
N ALA A 86 15.96 8.88 -6.52
CA ALA A 86 17.27 8.59 -7.11
C ALA A 86 17.22 7.34 -7.99
N LEU A 87 16.30 6.41 -7.77
CA LEU A 87 16.08 5.24 -8.60
C LEU A 87 15.15 5.50 -9.81
N GLY A 88 14.57 6.70 -9.91
CA GLY A 88 13.72 7.07 -11.03
C GLY A 88 12.25 7.30 -10.72
N ALA A 89 11.84 7.21 -9.45
CA ALA A 89 10.48 7.55 -9.07
C ALA A 89 10.23 9.05 -9.16
N THR A 90 8.98 9.42 -9.36
CA THR A 90 8.54 10.82 -9.33
C THR A 90 7.47 11.01 -8.27
N ARG A 91 7.45 12.18 -7.63
CA ARG A 91 6.40 12.53 -6.67
C ARG A 91 5.12 12.78 -7.42
N HIS A 92 4.04 12.18 -6.93
CA HIS A 92 2.72 12.33 -7.54
C HIS A 92 1.79 13.17 -6.67
N ARG A 93 1.64 12.81 -5.39
CA ARG A 93 0.73 13.52 -4.48
C ARG A 93 1.23 13.44 -3.04
N ASP A 94 1.30 14.61 -2.39
CA ASP A 94 1.52 14.71 -0.95
C ASP A 94 0.19 14.44 -0.23
N MET A 95 0.13 13.37 0.56
CA MET A 95 -1.06 12.97 1.29
C MET A 95 -1.04 13.43 2.75
N GLY A 96 -0.09 14.28 3.12
CA GLY A 96 0.10 14.76 4.49
C GLY A 96 1.00 13.84 5.30
N SER A 97 0.50 12.69 5.73
CA SER A 97 1.24 11.72 6.53
C SER A 97 2.03 10.70 5.72
N PHE A 98 1.84 10.66 4.40
CA PHE A 98 2.54 9.75 3.48
C PHE A 98 2.59 10.34 2.06
N TRP A 99 3.30 9.68 1.15
CA TRP A 99 3.44 10.11 -0.23
C TRP A 99 2.91 9.08 -1.21
N GLN A 100 2.22 9.55 -2.25
CA GLN A 100 2.03 8.79 -3.48
C GLN A 100 3.14 9.13 -4.46
N LEU A 101 3.80 8.12 -4.97
CA LEU A 101 4.83 8.24 -6.01
C LEU A 101 4.39 7.50 -7.26
N LEU A 102 5.09 7.78 -8.36
CA LEU A 102 5.01 6.99 -9.58
C LEU A 102 6.35 6.32 -9.81
N ASP A 103 6.32 5.05 -10.20
CA ASP A 103 7.52 4.37 -10.66
C ASP A 103 7.91 4.86 -12.07
N PRO A 104 9.05 4.43 -12.63
CA PRO A 104 9.46 4.86 -13.98
C PRO A 104 8.47 4.49 -15.10
N ALA A 105 7.61 3.48 -14.89
CA ALA A 105 6.57 3.11 -15.86
C ALA A 105 5.26 3.89 -15.67
N GLY A 106 5.15 4.69 -14.61
CA GLY A 106 3.94 5.43 -14.28
C GLY A 106 2.99 4.70 -13.34
N LEU A 107 3.41 3.59 -12.72
CA LEU A 107 2.60 2.89 -11.73
C LEU A 107 2.61 3.62 -10.40
N VAL A 108 1.42 3.82 -9.83
CA VAL A 108 1.26 4.44 -8.51
C VAL A 108 1.67 3.47 -7.41
N PHE A 109 2.39 3.97 -6.43
CA PHE A 109 2.63 3.29 -5.16
C PHE A 109 2.72 4.31 -4.03
N CYS A 110 2.62 3.85 -2.78
CA CYS A 110 2.68 4.75 -1.63
C CYS A 110 3.90 4.45 -0.77
N VAL A 111 4.46 5.51 -0.19
CA VAL A 111 5.50 5.44 0.84
C VAL A 111 4.86 5.86 2.15
N VAL A 112 4.79 4.94 3.10
CA VAL A 112 4.02 5.09 4.34
C VAL A 112 4.89 4.78 5.56
N GLY A 113 4.44 5.21 6.74
CA GLY A 113 5.07 4.79 7.99
C GLY A 113 4.90 3.29 8.24
N ILE A 114 5.55 2.78 9.27
CA ILE A 114 5.52 1.35 9.61
C ILE A 114 4.08 0.91 9.90
N GLN A 115 3.62 -0.14 9.22
CA GLN A 115 2.26 -0.68 9.32
C GLN A 115 2.21 -2.10 9.89
N THR A 116 3.29 -2.86 9.77
CA THR A 116 3.28 -4.31 10.04
C THR A 116 3.98 -4.70 11.36
N GLY A 117 4.34 -3.73 12.22
CA GLY A 117 4.91 -4.02 13.52
C GLY A 117 6.18 -4.88 13.43
N ASP A 118 6.17 -6.06 14.08
CA ASP A 118 7.33 -6.94 14.15
C ASP A 118 7.77 -7.47 12.77
N ALA A 119 6.88 -7.58 11.80
CA ALA A 119 7.23 -8.00 10.45
C ALA A 119 8.15 -7.00 9.77
N PHE A 120 7.99 -5.71 10.06
CA PHE A 120 8.92 -4.70 9.58
C PHE A 120 10.34 -4.99 10.05
N ASP A 121 10.53 -5.29 11.33
CA ASP A 121 11.86 -5.59 11.87
C ASP A 121 12.47 -6.86 11.26
N ARG A 122 11.64 -7.86 10.95
CA ARG A 122 12.13 -9.11 10.35
C ARG A 122 12.54 -8.97 8.89
N TYR A 123 11.85 -8.14 8.12
CA TYR A 123 11.98 -8.15 6.67
C TYR A 123 12.47 -6.85 6.05
N ALA A 124 12.51 -5.74 6.79
CA ALA A 124 12.96 -4.48 6.25
C ALA A 124 14.44 -4.52 5.85
N VAL A 125 14.74 -3.90 4.72
CA VAL A 125 16.11 -3.72 4.23
C VAL A 125 16.64 -2.39 4.78
N THR A 126 17.87 -2.41 5.26
CA THR A 126 18.56 -1.19 5.70
C THR A 126 19.32 -0.57 4.53
N TRP A 127 19.08 0.72 4.35
CA TRP A 127 19.75 1.52 3.32
C TRP A 127 20.73 2.49 3.98
N PRO A 128 21.94 2.64 3.42
CA PRO A 128 22.95 3.56 3.97
C PRO A 128 22.58 5.03 3.89
#